data_4c9e75e22783af10362a78003e6cb57e
#
_entry.id   4c9e75e22783af10362a78003e6cb57e
#
_cell.length_a   1.000
_cell.length_b   1.000
_cell.length_c   1.000
_cell.angle_alpha   90.00
_cell.angle_beta   90.00
_cell.angle_gamma   90.00
#
_symmetry.space_group_name_H-M   'P 1'
#
loop_
_entity.id
_entity.type
_entity.pdbx_description
1 polymer ?
#
loop_
_entity_poly.entity_id
_entity_poly.type
_entity_poly.pdbx_seq_one_letter_code
_entity_poly.pdbx_strand_id
1 'polypeptide(L)'
;MISTLFARLVALIGAFMILWRKTTTPQPPQAIGGAPSIPAARPQGSLPTLKMPTAKGWADGHMPKAAPGLKVNAFAKDLKHPRWMEVLPNGDVAVAEARFEPGGPATSIFDFAMQSTMRRAAALGDSPNRITLLRDRDGDGVADERFLF
;
A
#
# COMPACT_ATOMS: atom_id res chain seq x y z
N MET A 1 -36.79 -22.73 -11.66
CA MET A 1 -36.41 -21.37 -12.14
C MET A 1 -35.41 -20.65 -11.26
N ILE A 2 -35.49 -20.70 -9.94
CA ILE A 2 -34.54 -20.04 -9.01
C ILE A 2 -33.11 -20.63 -9.07
N SER A 3 -32.99 -21.95 -9.25
CA SER A 3 -31.71 -22.67 -9.33
C SER A 3 -30.85 -22.26 -10.55
N THR A 4 -31.45 -22.02 -11.69
CA THR A 4 -30.72 -21.62 -12.91
C THR A 4 -30.25 -20.18 -12.88
N LEU A 5 -30.99 -19.29 -12.20
CA LEU A 5 -30.55 -17.90 -11.98
C LEU A 5 -29.36 -17.83 -11.02
N PHE A 6 -29.39 -18.61 -9.95
CA PHE A 6 -28.31 -18.70 -8.98
C PHE A 6 -27.04 -19.26 -9.62
N ALA A 7 -27.12 -20.32 -10.41
CA ALA A 7 -25.99 -20.89 -11.13
C ALA A 7 -25.36 -19.89 -12.12
N ARG A 8 -26.18 -19.12 -12.84
CA ARG A 8 -25.69 -18.05 -13.73
C ARG A 8 -25.00 -16.92 -12.99
N LEU A 9 -25.54 -16.51 -11.84
CA LEU A 9 -24.92 -15.49 -11.00
C LEU A 9 -23.56 -15.94 -10.49
N VAL A 10 -23.45 -17.17 -10.00
CA VAL A 10 -22.18 -17.77 -9.53
C VAL A 10 -21.17 -17.86 -10.68
N ALA A 11 -21.60 -18.27 -11.88
CA ALA A 11 -20.73 -18.32 -13.05
C ALA A 11 -20.23 -16.93 -13.49
N LEU A 12 -21.09 -15.90 -13.43
CA LEU A 12 -20.70 -14.51 -13.71
C LEU A 12 -19.72 -13.96 -12.69
N ILE A 13 -19.92 -14.24 -11.40
CA ILE A 13 -18.99 -13.87 -10.34
C ILE A 13 -17.66 -14.58 -10.51
N GLY A 14 -17.68 -15.88 -10.85
CA GLY A 14 -16.48 -16.67 -11.12
C GLY A 14 -15.71 -16.15 -12.35
N ALA A 15 -16.37 -15.84 -13.44
CA ALA A 15 -15.78 -15.24 -14.63
C ALA A 15 -15.18 -13.85 -14.33
N PHE A 16 -15.87 -13.02 -13.56
CA PHE A 16 -15.38 -11.73 -13.11
C PHE A 16 -14.12 -11.86 -12.26
N MET A 17 -14.09 -12.82 -11.32
CA MET A 17 -12.92 -13.11 -10.49
C MET A 17 -11.71 -13.61 -11.31
N ILE A 18 -11.95 -14.39 -12.36
CA ILE A 18 -10.88 -14.92 -13.23
C ILE A 18 -10.32 -13.80 -14.13
N LEU A 19 -11.17 -12.95 -14.69
CA LEU A 19 -10.77 -11.78 -15.47
C LEU A 19 -9.97 -10.79 -14.60
N TRP A 20 -10.33 -10.64 -13.36
CA TRP A 20 -9.63 -9.76 -12.42
C TRP A 20 -8.21 -10.24 -12.08
N ARG A 21 -7.95 -11.54 -12.08
CA ARG A 21 -6.62 -12.10 -11.81
C ARG A 21 -5.60 -11.89 -12.93
N LYS A 22 -6.03 -11.66 -14.16
CA LYS A 22 -5.14 -11.63 -15.33
C LYS A 22 -4.52 -10.27 -15.66
N THR A 23 -4.73 -9.24 -14.87
CA THR A 23 -4.31 -7.86 -15.20
C THR A 23 -2.95 -7.44 -14.64
N THR A 24 -2.12 -8.39 -14.20
CA THR A 24 -0.75 -8.06 -13.79
C THR A 24 0.21 -8.16 -14.97
N THR A 25 0.29 -7.15 -15.79
CA THR A 25 1.42 -7.01 -16.71
C THR A 25 2.67 -6.66 -15.90
N PRO A 26 3.73 -7.48 -15.94
CA PRO A 26 5.01 -7.09 -15.37
C PRO A 26 5.46 -5.77 -16.01
N GLN A 27 5.99 -4.87 -15.21
CA GLN A 27 6.56 -3.63 -15.74
C GLN A 27 7.78 -4.01 -16.60
N PRO A 28 7.85 -3.56 -17.86
CA PRO A 28 8.96 -3.93 -18.71
C PRO A 28 10.27 -3.39 -18.12
N PRO A 29 11.40 -4.13 -18.22
CA PRO A 29 12.69 -3.71 -17.68
C PRO A 29 13.15 -2.33 -18.16
N GLN A 30 12.69 -1.91 -19.34
CA GLN A 30 13.00 -0.61 -19.92
C GLN A 30 12.33 0.58 -19.21
N ALA A 31 11.39 0.33 -18.30
CA ALA A 31 10.75 1.38 -17.50
C ALA A 31 11.57 1.78 -16.26
N ILE A 32 12.74 1.15 -16.05
CA ILE A 32 13.60 1.35 -14.88
C ILE A 32 14.95 1.89 -15.33
N GLY A 33 15.50 2.87 -14.60
CA GLY A 33 16.84 3.41 -14.82
C GLY A 33 16.85 4.92 -15.08
N GLY A 34 18.02 5.46 -15.39
CA GLY A 34 18.23 6.91 -15.61
C GLY A 34 17.65 7.46 -16.93
N ALA A 35 17.30 6.58 -17.88
CA ALA A 35 16.64 6.93 -19.14
C ALA A 35 15.52 5.93 -19.44
N PRO A 36 14.41 5.97 -18.71
CA PRO A 36 13.34 5.00 -18.86
C PRO A 36 12.61 5.20 -20.20
N SER A 37 12.43 4.11 -20.96
CA SER A 37 11.53 4.07 -22.10
C SER A 37 10.13 3.75 -21.61
N ILE A 38 9.26 4.76 -21.52
CA ILE A 38 7.87 4.59 -21.09
C ILE A 38 7.04 4.19 -22.30
N PRO A 39 6.39 3.01 -22.30
CA PRO A 39 5.54 2.61 -23.40
C PRO A 39 4.36 3.59 -23.56
N ALA A 40 3.92 3.80 -24.80
CA ALA A 40 2.75 4.62 -25.07
C ALA A 40 1.53 4.13 -24.28
N ALA A 41 0.72 5.08 -23.79
CA ALA A 41 -0.50 4.77 -23.10
C ALA A 41 -1.43 3.94 -24.00
N ARG A 42 -1.90 2.80 -23.51
CA ARG A 42 -2.90 1.99 -24.21
C ARG A 42 -4.28 2.51 -23.87
N PRO A 43 -5.19 2.65 -24.83
CA PRO A 43 -6.58 2.97 -24.54
C PRO A 43 -7.14 1.94 -23.56
N GLN A 44 -7.78 2.41 -22.51
CA GLN A 44 -8.48 1.54 -21.59
C GLN A 44 -9.70 0.96 -22.33
N GLY A 45 -9.86 -0.36 -22.32
CA GLY A 45 -11.04 -1.01 -22.89
C GLY A 45 -12.30 -0.62 -22.13
N SER A 46 -13.45 -1.07 -22.62
CA SER A 46 -14.79 -0.77 -22.04
C SER A 46 -14.94 -1.22 -20.58
N LEU A 47 -14.09 -2.13 -20.11
CA LEU A 47 -14.07 -2.59 -18.72
C LEU A 47 -12.84 -1.98 -18.02
N PRO A 48 -13.04 -1.24 -16.91
CA PRO A 48 -11.92 -0.72 -16.15
C PRO A 48 -11.10 -1.87 -15.55
N THR A 49 -9.81 -1.93 -15.90
CA THR A 49 -8.87 -2.88 -15.30
C THR A 49 -8.32 -2.28 -14.00
N LEU A 50 -9.06 -2.46 -12.92
CA LEU A 50 -8.62 -2.05 -11.59
C LEU A 50 -7.70 -3.13 -11.00
N LYS A 51 -6.42 -2.83 -10.91
CA LYS A 51 -5.47 -3.66 -10.16
C LYS A 51 -5.58 -3.29 -8.69
N MET A 52 -6.22 -4.15 -7.91
CA MET A 52 -6.35 -3.96 -6.47
C MET A 52 -5.04 -4.35 -5.78
N PRO A 53 -4.35 -3.41 -5.13
CA PRO A 53 -3.14 -3.73 -4.39
C PRO A 53 -3.49 -4.57 -3.16
N THR A 54 -2.60 -5.49 -2.83
CA THR A 54 -2.62 -6.19 -1.53
C THR A 54 -1.37 -5.75 -0.78
N ALA A 55 -1.54 -5.22 0.42
CA ALA A 55 -0.42 -4.86 1.26
C ALA A 55 0.36 -6.11 1.65
N LYS A 56 1.68 -6.07 1.43
CA LYS A 56 2.62 -7.10 1.88
C LYS A 56 3.67 -6.42 2.74
N GLY A 57 3.81 -6.88 3.98
CA GLY A 57 4.92 -6.50 4.84
C GLY A 57 6.22 -7.19 4.43
N TRP A 58 7.32 -6.73 4.95
CA TRP A 58 8.58 -7.46 4.92
C TRP A 58 8.50 -8.64 5.88
N ALA A 59 9.04 -9.79 5.49
CA ALA A 59 9.20 -10.90 6.43
C ALA A 59 10.21 -10.52 7.52
N ASP A 60 10.07 -11.11 8.70
CA ASP A 60 10.95 -10.82 9.82
C ASP A 60 12.43 -10.97 9.46
N GLY A 61 13.23 -9.95 9.77
CA GLY A 61 14.65 -9.91 9.45
C GLY A 61 15.00 -9.58 7.99
N HIS A 62 14.02 -9.41 7.12
CA HIS A 62 14.25 -9.03 5.73
C HIS A 62 14.28 -7.51 5.58
N MET A 63 15.23 -7.01 4.81
CA MET A 63 15.40 -5.60 4.47
C MET A 63 15.55 -5.42 2.95
N PRO A 64 15.28 -4.22 2.41
CA PRO A 64 15.59 -3.92 1.03
C PRO A 64 17.07 -4.19 0.71
N LYS A 65 17.34 -4.74 -0.46
CA LYS A 65 18.72 -4.93 -0.92
C LYS A 65 19.30 -3.59 -1.36
N ALA A 66 20.39 -3.19 -0.75
CA ALA A 66 21.11 -1.98 -1.13
C ALA A 66 21.76 -2.14 -2.52
N ALA A 67 21.86 -1.05 -3.27
CA ALA A 67 22.69 -0.99 -4.46
C ALA A 67 24.19 -1.04 -4.08
N PRO A 68 25.08 -1.40 -5.02
CA PRO A 68 26.53 -1.40 -4.74
C PRO A 68 27.00 -0.04 -4.23
N GLY A 69 27.76 -0.05 -3.15
CA GLY A 69 28.27 1.16 -2.50
C GLY A 69 27.29 1.84 -1.52
N LEU A 70 26.07 1.31 -1.36
CA LEU A 70 25.09 1.79 -0.39
C LEU A 70 24.83 0.76 0.71
N LYS A 71 24.47 1.24 1.89
CA LYS A 71 24.02 0.43 3.04
C LYS A 71 22.57 0.77 3.32
N VAL A 72 21.75 -0.23 3.62
CA VAL A 72 20.38 -0.05 4.11
C VAL A 72 20.35 -0.36 5.60
N ASN A 73 19.71 0.50 6.35
CA ASN A 73 19.53 0.42 7.78
C ASN A 73 18.08 0.71 8.14
N ALA A 74 17.54 0.06 9.17
CA ALA A 74 16.20 0.36 9.66
C ALA A 74 16.31 1.46 10.72
N PHE A 75 15.97 2.69 10.35
CA PHE A 75 16.02 3.84 11.26
C PHE A 75 15.05 3.69 12.44
N ALA A 76 13.84 3.23 12.21
CA ALA A 76 12.85 2.92 13.25
C ALA A 76 11.96 1.75 12.84
N LYS A 77 11.43 1.03 13.82
CA LYS A 77 10.49 -0.09 13.66
C LYS A 77 9.20 0.20 14.44
N ASP A 78 8.19 -0.63 14.24
CA ASP A 78 6.92 -0.61 14.98
C ASP A 78 6.13 0.71 14.89
N LEU A 79 6.30 1.44 13.78
CA LEU A 79 5.46 2.57 13.43
C LEU A 79 4.09 2.08 12.95
N LYS A 80 3.02 2.72 13.42
CA LYS A 80 1.65 2.36 13.05
C LYS A 80 1.20 3.13 11.83
N HIS A 81 1.32 2.51 10.66
CA HIS A 81 0.89 3.05 9.37
C HIS A 81 1.51 4.43 9.05
N PRO A 82 2.85 4.53 8.97
CA PRO A 82 3.53 5.78 8.62
C PRO A 82 3.15 6.21 7.21
N ARG A 83 2.80 7.48 7.03
CA ARG A 83 2.34 8.03 5.75
C ARG A 83 3.23 9.13 5.20
N TRP A 84 3.76 9.95 6.07
CA TRP A 84 4.60 11.09 5.73
C TRP A 84 5.69 11.23 6.76
N MET A 85 6.85 11.69 6.33
CA MET A 85 7.97 11.98 7.22
C MET A 85 8.64 13.29 6.81
N GLU A 86 9.14 14.02 7.80
CA GLU A 86 9.89 15.26 7.63
C GLU A 86 11.12 15.22 8.53
N VAL A 87 12.25 15.58 7.96
CA VAL A 87 13.50 15.73 8.74
C VAL A 87 13.59 17.17 9.23
N LEU A 88 13.61 17.35 10.54
CA LEU A 88 13.67 18.65 11.17
C LEU A 88 15.10 19.23 11.11
N PRO A 89 15.28 20.56 11.26
CA PRO A 89 16.58 21.21 11.19
C PRO A 89 17.62 20.70 12.21
N ASN A 90 17.16 20.11 13.32
CA ASN A 90 17.98 19.50 14.34
C ASN A 90 18.34 18.02 14.08
N GLY A 91 17.89 17.46 12.94
CA GLY A 91 18.12 16.07 12.58
C GLY A 91 17.04 15.08 13.05
N ASP A 92 16.12 15.50 13.92
CA ASP A 92 14.99 14.64 14.32
C ASP A 92 14.08 14.35 13.12
N VAL A 93 13.40 13.22 13.13
CA VAL A 93 12.47 12.83 12.09
C VAL A 93 11.05 12.79 12.64
N ALA A 94 10.19 13.69 12.15
CA ALA A 94 8.76 13.67 12.45
C ALA A 94 8.04 12.73 11.49
N VAL A 95 7.26 11.78 12.00
CA VAL A 95 6.50 10.81 11.22
C VAL A 95 5.02 10.93 11.52
N ALA A 96 4.23 11.22 10.50
CA ALA A 96 2.77 11.20 10.60
C ALA A 96 2.27 9.75 10.47
N GLU A 97 1.63 9.27 11.51
CA GLU A 97 1.01 7.95 11.55
C GLU A 97 -0.52 8.12 11.49
N ALA A 98 -1.11 7.74 10.36
CA ALA A 98 -2.55 7.86 10.14
C ALA A 98 -3.05 6.81 9.15
N ARG A 99 -4.31 6.42 9.30
CA ARG A 99 -5.03 5.55 8.38
C ARG A 99 -6.39 6.15 8.09
N PHE A 100 -6.97 5.83 6.95
CA PHE A 100 -8.33 6.24 6.65
C PHE A 100 -9.31 5.44 7.51
N GLU A 101 -10.17 6.14 8.23
CA GLU A 101 -11.28 5.58 8.99
C GLU A 101 -12.58 5.77 8.20
N PRO A 102 -13.39 4.73 8.01
CA PRO A 102 -14.66 4.90 7.33
C PRO A 102 -15.61 5.73 8.20
N GLY A 103 -16.33 6.67 7.61
CA GLY A 103 -17.31 7.50 8.30
C GLY A 103 -18.57 6.74 8.77
N GLY A 104 -18.60 5.40 8.61
CA GLY A 104 -19.71 4.56 9.01
C GLY A 104 -19.71 3.20 8.29
N PRO A 105 -20.73 2.36 8.59
CA PRO A 105 -20.90 1.08 7.89
C PRO A 105 -21.21 1.31 6.41
N ALA A 106 -20.86 0.33 5.58
CA ALA A 106 -21.21 0.35 4.17
C ALA A 106 -22.73 0.38 3.98
N THR A 107 -23.23 1.38 3.28
CA THR A 107 -24.67 1.57 3.03
C THR A 107 -25.11 1.04 1.68
N SER A 108 -24.15 0.76 0.80
CA SER A 108 -24.39 0.21 -0.53
C SER A 108 -23.43 -0.93 -0.87
N ILE A 109 -23.77 -1.70 -1.90
CA ILE A 109 -22.88 -2.75 -2.45
C ILE A 109 -21.56 -2.15 -2.95
N PHE A 110 -21.60 -0.94 -3.47
CA PHE A 110 -20.42 -0.22 -3.93
C PHE A 110 -19.53 0.18 -2.75
N ASP A 111 -20.10 0.71 -1.67
CA ASP A 111 -19.37 1.06 -0.45
C ASP A 111 -18.70 -0.17 0.16
N PHE A 112 -19.42 -1.30 0.19
CA PHE A 112 -18.89 -2.57 0.68
C PHE A 112 -17.68 -3.03 -0.16
N ALA A 113 -17.80 -3.00 -1.49
CA ALA A 113 -16.72 -3.37 -2.40
C ALA A 113 -15.51 -2.44 -2.22
N MET A 114 -15.76 -1.12 -2.13
CA MET A 114 -14.72 -0.12 -1.92
C MET A 114 -14.01 -0.32 -0.58
N GLN A 115 -14.75 -0.44 0.52
CA GLN A 115 -14.17 -0.66 1.85
C GLN A 115 -13.38 -1.97 1.92
N SER A 116 -13.90 -3.06 1.32
CA SER A 116 -13.20 -4.35 1.23
C SER A 116 -11.87 -4.22 0.52
N THR A 117 -11.84 -3.46 -0.56
CA THR A 117 -10.64 -3.18 -1.34
C THR A 117 -9.62 -2.38 -0.55
N MET A 118 -10.06 -1.30 0.10
CA MET A 118 -9.20 -0.45 0.92
C MET A 118 -8.63 -1.21 2.12
N ARG A 119 -9.41 -2.13 2.72
CA ARG A 119 -8.90 -3.03 3.79
C ARG A 119 -7.80 -3.95 3.28
N ARG A 120 -7.96 -4.55 2.08
CA ARG A 120 -6.92 -5.38 1.47
C ARG A 120 -5.64 -4.61 1.17
N ALA A 121 -5.77 -3.36 0.79
CA ALA A 121 -4.65 -2.45 0.57
C ALA A 121 -4.05 -1.91 1.88
N ALA A 122 -4.55 -2.31 3.04
CA ALA A 122 -4.23 -1.78 4.36
C ALA A 122 -4.42 -0.25 4.48
N ALA A 123 -5.23 0.34 3.59
CA ALA A 123 -5.53 1.77 3.59
C ALA A 123 -6.63 2.15 4.57
N LEU A 124 -7.47 1.17 4.98
CA LEU A 124 -8.62 1.36 5.86
C LEU A 124 -8.42 0.59 7.17
N GLY A 125 -8.74 1.20 8.30
CA GLY A 125 -8.72 0.58 9.64
C GLY A 125 -8.51 1.62 10.72
N ASP A 126 -8.33 1.16 11.96
CA ASP A 126 -8.06 2.03 13.10
C ASP A 126 -6.82 2.90 12.85
N SER A 127 -6.96 4.20 13.06
CA SER A 127 -5.92 5.17 12.85
C SER A 127 -5.34 5.65 14.18
N PRO A 128 -4.01 5.67 14.34
CA PRO A 128 -3.40 6.24 15.54
C PRO A 128 -3.52 7.77 15.56
N ASN A 129 -3.72 8.42 14.41
CA ASN A 129 -3.89 9.87 14.26
C ASN A 129 -2.91 10.67 15.12
N ARG A 130 -1.61 10.40 14.97
CA ARG A 130 -0.56 11.00 15.78
C ARG A 130 0.67 11.35 14.96
N ILE A 131 1.52 12.18 15.54
CA ILE A 131 2.88 12.43 15.06
C ILE A 131 3.84 11.74 16.01
N THR A 132 4.76 10.96 15.46
CA THR A 132 5.85 10.35 16.21
C THR A 132 7.15 11.07 15.85
N LEU A 133 7.82 11.65 16.82
CA LEU A 133 9.15 12.21 16.66
C LEU A 133 10.19 11.14 17.01
N LEU A 134 11.14 10.96 16.13
CA LEU A 134 12.24 10.00 16.26
C LEU A 134 13.54 10.78 16.34
N ARG A 135 14.39 10.42 17.30
CA ARG A 135 15.69 11.03 17.50
C ARG A 135 16.78 9.98 17.52
N ASP A 136 17.80 10.19 16.73
CA ASP A 136 19.05 9.48 16.74
C ASP A 136 20.08 10.39 17.49
N ARG A 137 20.54 9.94 18.66
CA ARG A 137 21.43 10.77 19.49
C ARG A 137 22.89 10.58 19.15
N ASP A 138 23.27 9.38 18.78
CA ASP A 138 24.68 9.03 18.57
C ASP A 138 25.08 9.03 17.09
N GLY A 139 24.10 9.23 16.17
CA GLY A 139 24.35 9.35 14.75
C GLY A 139 24.63 8.00 14.06
N ASP A 140 24.21 6.89 14.64
CA ASP A 140 24.45 5.56 14.09
C ASP A 140 23.44 5.17 13.00
N GLY A 141 22.40 6.00 12.79
CA GLY A 141 21.31 5.80 11.82
C GLY A 141 20.18 4.92 12.35
N VAL A 142 20.06 4.80 13.67
CA VAL A 142 18.93 4.15 14.35
C VAL A 142 18.38 5.13 15.40
N ALA A 143 17.06 5.26 15.46
CA ALA A 143 16.44 6.15 16.43
C ALA A 143 16.47 5.55 17.84
N ASP A 144 17.13 6.26 18.78
CA ASP A 144 17.24 5.92 20.19
C ASP A 144 16.00 6.32 20.98
N GLU A 145 15.37 7.42 20.61
CA GLU A 145 14.26 8.00 21.33
C GLU A 145 13.03 8.18 20.45
N ARG A 146 11.88 8.05 21.09
CA ARG A 146 10.59 8.21 20.44
C ARG A 146 9.65 9.01 21.33
N PHE A 147 9.09 10.08 20.77
CA PHE A 147 8.10 10.94 21.42
C PHE A 147 6.81 10.91 20.62
N LEU A 148 5.67 10.87 21.30
CA LEU A 148 4.34 10.83 20.69
C LEU A 148 3.62 12.14 20.96
N PHE A 149 3.01 12.69 19.88
CA PHE A 149 2.20 13.92 19.90
C PHE A 149 0.82 13.68 19.31
#